data_7bf91eaba7687f07372aaa71e5ec84c3
#
_entry.id   7bf91eaba7687f07372aaa71e5ec84c3
#
_cell.length_a   1.000
_cell.length_b   1.000
_cell.length_c   1.000
_cell.angle_alpha   90.00
_cell.angle_beta   90.00
_cell.angle_gamma   90.00
#
_symmetry.space_group_name_H-M   'P 1'
#
loop_
_entity.id
_entity.type
_entity.pdbx_description
1 polymer ?
#
loop_
_entity_poly.entity_id
_entity_poly.type
_entity_poly.pdbx_seq_one_letter_code
_entity_poly.pdbx_strand_id
1 'polypeptide(L)'
;MSDETYVGAIDQGTTGTRFMVFDHDGKVVANAYEKHEQIYPEPGWVEHDANEIWENTKQVMNEALSEASLDASQLEAIGITNQRETTVIWDRESGQPIHNAIVWQDRRTTDRIERLEAEGKTDEVRQKTGLEPDAYFSATKAEWLLDNSDPIKLQRSRPEDIRERAKQGDLAFGTIDTWLIYKLTGNHITDVTNASRTMLFNIHDMAWDSDLLEEFNVPGSVLPEVRPSSDDDYYGTTDADGFIGAEIPVAGALGDQQAALFGQTCFDAGDAKNTYGTGSFMLMNTGEEAVVSEHGLLTTVGFQRSGEPVQYALEGAIFITGAAIQWLEDMTLIENAAESEELARSVDSTDGVYFVPAFTGLGAPHWDQRARGTIVGMTRGTRREHIVRATLESIAFQTRDVAEAMESDSGIELSSLRVDGGAVKNNFLCQLQSNILDTEIVRPVVDETTALGSAYAAGLAVGYWETMDELRANWQIDREFQPEDPQNVEQRYGRWKDAVERSLDWARDGAE
;
A
#
# COMPACT_ATOMS: atom_id res chain seq x y z
N MET A 1 -9.60 -19.83 32.68
CA MET A 1 -9.18 -19.20 31.41
C MET A 1 -10.38 -18.44 30.95
N SER A 2 -10.26 -17.18 30.52
CA SER A 2 -11.40 -16.42 29.96
C SER A 2 -11.85 -17.14 28.68
N ASP A 3 -13.17 -17.22 28.47
CA ASP A 3 -13.74 -17.72 27.22
C ASP A 3 -13.65 -16.65 26.10
N GLU A 4 -12.77 -15.65 26.25
CA GLU A 4 -12.57 -14.59 25.28
C GLU A 4 -11.67 -15.07 24.15
N THR A 5 -12.11 -14.83 22.94
CA THR A 5 -11.39 -15.14 21.70
C THR A 5 -11.05 -13.86 20.94
N TYR A 6 -10.14 -13.96 19.99
CA TYR A 6 -9.52 -12.82 19.35
C TYR A 6 -9.23 -13.11 17.88
N VAL A 7 -8.89 -12.10 17.11
CA VAL A 7 -8.39 -12.24 15.73
C VAL A 7 -6.97 -11.64 15.65
N GLY A 8 -6.05 -12.41 15.06
CA GLY A 8 -4.68 -11.98 14.81
C GLY A 8 -4.53 -11.33 13.43
N ALA A 9 -3.64 -10.36 13.31
CA ALA A 9 -3.27 -9.74 12.04
C ALA A 9 -1.76 -9.67 11.89
N ILE A 10 -1.23 -10.19 10.79
CA ILE A 10 0.15 -10.01 10.35
C ILE A 10 0.16 -8.80 9.41
N ASP A 11 0.89 -7.76 9.77
CA ASP A 11 1.15 -6.59 8.92
C ASP A 11 2.62 -6.57 8.53
N GLN A 12 2.89 -6.98 7.29
CA GLN A 12 4.24 -7.04 6.74
C GLN A 12 4.50 -5.82 5.86
N GLY A 13 5.02 -4.75 6.47
CA GLY A 13 5.37 -3.51 5.78
C GLY A 13 6.76 -3.52 5.14
N THR A 14 7.10 -2.44 4.45
CA THR A 14 8.39 -2.30 3.76
C THR A 14 9.59 -2.34 4.72
N THR A 15 9.45 -1.89 5.96
CA THR A 15 10.57 -1.76 6.91
C THR A 15 10.58 -2.80 8.02
N GLY A 16 9.51 -3.56 8.18
CA GLY A 16 9.40 -4.55 9.24
C GLY A 16 8.07 -5.27 9.23
N THR A 17 7.97 -6.25 10.12
CA THR A 17 6.78 -7.08 10.31
C THR A 17 6.18 -6.81 11.68
N ARG A 18 4.88 -6.68 11.73
CA ARG A 18 4.10 -6.50 12.95
C ARG A 18 3.09 -7.63 13.10
N PHE A 19 2.80 -8.03 14.31
CA PHE A 19 1.65 -8.86 14.64
C PHE A 19 0.81 -8.18 15.70
N MET A 20 -0.49 -8.06 15.42
CA MET A 20 -1.46 -7.45 16.32
C MET A 20 -2.60 -8.42 16.61
N VAL A 21 -3.15 -8.33 17.80
CA VAL A 21 -4.32 -9.10 18.23
C VAL A 21 -5.43 -8.13 18.57
N PHE A 22 -6.62 -8.40 18.04
CA PHE A 22 -7.81 -7.56 18.22
C PHE A 22 -8.90 -8.32 18.95
N ASP A 23 -9.59 -7.60 19.87
CA ASP A 23 -10.81 -8.09 20.50
C ASP A 23 -12.04 -7.83 19.60
N HIS A 24 -13.22 -8.27 20.07
CA HIS A 24 -14.47 -8.14 19.32
C HIS A 24 -14.92 -6.68 19.10
N ASP A 25 -14.46 -5.75 19.93
CA ASP A 25 -14.69 -4.31 19.75
C ASP A 25 -13.69 -3.68 18.74
N GLY A 26 -12.77 -4.47 18.15
CA GLY A 26 -11.71 -3.99 17.25
C GLY A 26 -10.56 -3.28 17.98
N LYS A 27 -10.43 -3.44 19.30
CA LYS A 27 -9.35 -2.83 20.08
C LYS A 27 -8.12 -3.71 20.08
N VAL A 28 -6.95 -3.07 20.06
CA VAL A 28 -5.65 -3.76 20.14
C VAL A 28 -5.44 -4.32 21.55
N VAL A 29 -5.25 -5.63 21.63
CA VAL A 29 -4.97 -6.38 22.87
C VAL A 29 -3.48 -6.72 22.99
N ALA A 30 -2.84 -7.02 21.87
CA ALA A 30 -1.41 -7.33 21.80
C ALA A 30 -0.80 -6.73 20.52
N ASN A 31 0.50 -6.41 20.60
CA ASN A 31 1.24 -5.87 19.46
C ASN A 31 2.74 -6.14 19.64
N ALA A 32 3.38 -6.72 18.63
CA ALA A 32 4.83 -6.81 18.56
C ALA A 32 5.32 -6.42 17.16
N TYR A 33 6.54 -5.87 17.06
CA TYR A 33 7.11 -5.37 15.82
C TYR A 33 8.60 -5.66 15.74
N GLU A 34 9.06 -6.15 14.59
CA GLU A 34 10.47 -6.39 14.29
C GLU A 34 10.84 -5.84 12.91
N LYS A 35 12.00 -5.18 12.83
CA LYS A 35 12.55 -4.67 11.56
C LYS A 35 13.29 -5.77 10.82
N HIS A 36 13.32 -5.68 9.49
CA HIS A 36 14.19 -6.50 8.66
C HIS A 36 15.20 -5.65 7.90
N GLU A 37 16.27 -6.27 7.43
CA GLU A 37 17.35 -5.62 6.70
C GLU A 37 16.85 -5.09 5.34
N GLN A 38 17.25 -3.87 5.03
CA GLN A 38 17.07 -3.27 3.71
C GLN A 38 18.34 -3.49 2.91
N ILE A 39 18.28 -4.25 1.83
CA ILE A 39 19.43 -4.65 1.03
C ILE A 39 19.48 -3.81 -0.25
N TYR A 40 20.59 -3.13 -0.51
CA TYR A 40 20.79 -2.26 -1.66
C TYR A 40 21.98 -2.74 -2.48
N PRO A 41 21.85 -3.76 -3.36
CA PRO A 41 22.98 -4.36 -4.08
C PRO A 41 23.64 -3.40 -5.06
N GLU A 42 22.84 -2.57 -5.74
CA GLU A 42 23.27 -1.57 -6.71
C GLU A 42 22.41 -0.30 -6.61
N PRO A 43 22.82 0.84 -7.18
CA PRO A 43 21.99 2.04 -7.22
C PRO A 43 20.60 1.76 -7.85
N GLY A 44 19.55 2.10 -7.14
CA GLY A 44 18.16 1.86 -7.56
C GLY A 44 17.64 0.43 -7.35
N TRP A 45 18.46 -0.49 -6.82
CA TRP A 45 18.04 -1.83 -6.47
C TRP A 45 17.66 -1.91 -4.99
N VAL A 46 16.56 -2.57 -4.71
CA VAL A 46 16.07 -2.78 -3.34
C VAL A 46 15.58 -4.21 -3.16
N GLU A 47 16.13 -4.91 -2.18
CA GLU A 47 15.84 -6.31 -1.91
C GLU A 47 15.55 -6.55 -0.43
N HIS A 48 14.75 -7.58 -0.15
CA HIS A 48 14.56 -8.14 1.19
C HIS A 48 14.85 -9.64 1.20
N ASP A 49 15.38 -10.16 2.32
CA ASP A 49 15.45 -11.60 2.52
C ASP A 49 14.08 -12.13 2.97
N ALA A 50 13.43 -12.89 2.09
CA ALA A 50 12.11 -13.47 2.39
C ALA A 50 12.15 -14.47 3.56
N ASN A 51 13.30 -15.10 3.84
CA ASN A 51 13.45 -15.94 5.02
C ASN A 51 13.53 -15.11 6.31
N GLU A 52 14.20 -13.95 6.29
CA GLU A 52 14.20 -13.03 7.44
C GLU A 52 12.78 -12.53 7.73
N ILE A 53 12.01 -12.14 6.69
CA ILE A 53 10.60 -11.78 6.85
C ILE A 53 9.82 -12.89 7.54
N TRP A 54 10.04 -14.14 7.16
CA TRP A 54 9.38 -15.30 7.79
C TRP A 54 9.81 -15.50 9.24
N GLU A 55 11.12 -15.43 9.54
CA GLU A 55 11.62 -15.57 10.92
C GLU A 55 11.07 -14.46 11.82
N ASN A 56 11.06 -13.22 11.33
CA ASN A 56 10.47 -12.08 12.05
C ASN A 56 8.97 -12.27 12.29
N THR A 57 8.24 -12.81 11.29
CA THR A 57 6.81 -13.12 11.45
C THR A 57 6.59 -14.09 12.60
N LYS A 58 7.35 -15.18 12.68
CA LYS A 58 7.26 -16.14 13.79
C LYS A 58 7.59 -15.49 15.14
N GLN A 59 8.62 -14.65 15.14
CA GLN A 59 9.06 -13.95 16.35
C GLN A 59 7.96 -13.04 16.89
N VAL A 60 7.44 -12.12 16.06
CA VAL A 60 6.43 -11.13 16.51
C VAL A 60 5.11 -11.79 16.91
N MET A 61 4.71 -12.89 16.25
CA MET A 61 3.53 -13.66 16.66
C MET A 61 3.69 -14.24 18.07
N ASN A 62 4.81 -14.92 18.35
CA ASN A 62 5.08 -15.47 19.67
C ASN A 62 5.24 -14.39 20.75
N GLU A 63 5.90 -13.27 20.41
CA GLU A 63 6.17 -12.17 21.32
C GLU A 63 4.87 -11.48 21.75
N ALA A 64 4.01 -11.11 20.79
CA ALA A 64 2.71 -10.48 21.07
C ALA A 64 1.81 -11.38 21.96
N LEU A 65 1.69 -12.67 21.65
CA LEU A 65 0.90 -13.60 22.45
C LEU A 65 1.47 -13.76 23.86
N SER A 66 2.80 -13.89 23.98
CA SER A 66 3.48 -14.02 25.28
C SER A 66 3.32 -12.80 26.15
N GLU A 67 3.50 -11.58 25.61
CA GLU A 67 3.37 -10.33 26.36
C GLU A 67 1.95 -10.10 26.86
N ALA A 68 0.95 -10.45 26.08
CA ALA A 68 -0.46 -10.36 26.46
C ALA A 68 -0.92 -11.57 27.31
N SER A 69 -0.07 -12.59 27.52
CA SER A 69 -0.41 -13.83 28.20
C SER A 69 -1.61 -14.56 27.55
N LEU A 70 -1.68 -14.52 26.21
CA LEU A 70 -2.67 -15.20 25.41
C LEU A 70 -2.16 -16.58 24.97
N ASP A 71 -3.07 -17.56 24.94
CA ASP A 71 -2.82 -18.85 24.29
C ASP A 71 -3.21 -18.74 22.81
N ALA A 72 -2.39 -19.33 21.93
CA ALA A 72 -2.65 -19.28 20.49
C ALA A 72 -4.02 -19.88 20.09
N SER A 73 -4.54 -20.82 20.89
CA SER A 73 -5.89 -21.40 20.70
C SER A 73 -7.04 -20.41 20.98
N GLN A 74 -6.75 -19.22 21.47
CA GLN A 74 -7.73 -18.13 21.61
C GLN A 74 -7.87 -17.31 20.33
N LEU A 75 -7.02 -17.54 19.31
CA LEU A 75 -7.15 -16.91 18.01
C LEU A 75 -8.15 -17.68 17.13
N GLU A 76 -9.25 -17.04 16.78
CA GLU A 76 -10.27 -17.61 15.87
C GLU A 76 -9.79 -17.61 14.41
N ALA A 77 -8.98 -16.59 14.02
CA ALA A 77 -8.42 -16.47 12.69
C ALA A 77 -7.15 -15.61 12.68
N ILE A 78 -6.42 -15.72 11.58
CA ILE A 78 -5.30 -14.82 11.22
C ILE A 78 -5.63 -14.16 9.90
N GLY A 79 -5.53 -12.80 9.86
CA GLY A 79 -5.49 -11.99 8.66
C GLY A 79 -4.05 -11.61 8.29
N ILE A 80 -3.82 -11.40 7.00
CA ILE A 80 -2.52 -10.97 6.47
C ILE A 80 -2.71 -9.67 5.69
N THR A 81 -1.87 -8.69 5.96
CA THR A 81 -1.68 -7.53 5.09
C THR A 81 -0.20 -7.33 4.82
N ASN A 82 0.14 -6.79 3.65
CA ASN A 82 1.52 -6.77 3.20
C ASN A 82 1.81 -5.57 2.31
N GLN A 83 3.10 -5.18 2.29
CA GLN A 83 3.64 -4.36 1.21
C GLN A 83 3.35 -5.03 -0.13
N ARG A 84 2.69 -4.31 -1.02
CA ARG A 84 2.24 -4.86 -2.30
C ARG A 84 3.42 -5.01 -3.27
N GLU A 85 3.23 -5.70 -4.38
CA GLU A 85 4.09 -5.85 -5.56
C GLU A 85 5.49 -6.45 -5.29
N THR A 86 5.95 -6.50 -4.05
CA THR A 86 7.22 -7.13 -3.68
C THR A 86 7.20 -8.61 -4.05
N THR A 87 8.14 -9.02 -4.89
CA THR A 87 8.07 -10.26 -5.66
C THR A 87 9.04 -11.30 -5.11
N VAL A 88 8.54 -12.51 -4.84
CA VAL A 88 9.31 -13.67 -4.39
C VAL A 88 9.10 -14.84 -5.36
N ILE A 89 10.17 -15.55 -5.71
CA ILE A 89 10.09 -16.86 -6.36
C ILE A 89 10.85 -17.87 -5.52
N TRP A 90 10.25 -19.04 -5.29
CA TRP A 90 10.84 -20.10 -4.47
C TRP A 90 10.69 -21.47 -5.09
N ASP A 91 11.53 -22.36 -4.66
CA ASP A 91 11.52 -23.78 -5.00
C ASP A 91 10.44 -24.50 -4.16
N ARG A 92 9.50 -25.17 -4.81
CA ARG A 92 8.36 -25.81 -4.12
C ARG A 92 8.80 -27.00 -3.23
N GLU A 93 9.86 -27.71 -3.61
CA GLU A 93 10.33 -28.89 -2.87
C GLU A 93 11.03 -28.48 -1.58
N SER A 94 11.94 -27.50 -1.65
CA SER A 94 12.73 -27.06 -0.50
C SER A 94 12.08 -25.92 0.30
N GLY A 95 11.11 -25.21 -0.29
CA GLY A 95 10.52 -23.99 0.29
C GLY A 95 11.51 -22.83 0.41
N GLN A 96 12.63 -22.84 -0.38
CA GLN A 96 13.67 -21.81 -0.32
C GLN A 96 13.52 -20.82 -1.48
N PRO A 97 13.60 -19.51 -1.22
CA PRO A 97 13.65 -18.50 -2.26
C PRO A 97 14.86 -18.71 -3.19
N ILE A 98 14.66 -18.54 -4.50
CA ILE A 98 15.74 -18.63 -5.49
C ILE A 98 16.62 -17.38 -5.51
N HIS A 99 16.09 -16.27 -4.99
CA HIS A 99 16.73 -14.96 -4.88
C HIS A 99 16.11 -14.21 -3.71
N ASN A 100 16.71 -13.11 -3.27
CA ASN A 100 16.02 -12.18 -2.37
C ASN A 100 14.74 -11.66 -3.04
N ALA A 101 13.74 -11.26 -2.25
CA ALA A 101 12.55 -10.61 -2.77
C ALA A 101 12.93 -9.27 -3.40
N ILE A 102 12.44 -8.99 -4.61
CA ILE A 102 12.61 -7.68 -5.25
C ILE A 102 11.47 -6.77 -4.80
N VAL A 103 11.84 -5.68 -4.12
CA VAL A 103 10.91 -4.77 -3.47
C VAL A 103 10.19 -3.89 -4.51
N TRP A 104 9.00 -3.43 -4.19
CA TRP A 104 8.19 -2.53 -5.03
C TRP A 104 8.92 -1.23 -5.42
N GLN A 105 9.86 -0.76 -4.60
CA GLN A 105 10.69 0.44 -4.85
C GLN A 105 11.81 0.22 -5.87
N ASP A 106 12.11 -1.04 -6.21
CA ASP A 106 13.22 -1.42 -7.08
C ASP A 106 13.01 -0.93 -8.52
N ARG A 107 14.06 -0.42 -9.15
CA ARG A 107 14.02 0.17 -10.50
C ARG A 107 14.86 -0.60 -11.53
N ARG A 108 15.38 -1.81 -11.18
CA ARG A 108 16.23 -2.60 -12.10
C ARG A 108 15.53 -3.01 -13.39
N THR A 109 14.21 -3.00 -13.44
CA THR A 109 13.41 -3.42 -14.60
C THR A 109 12.85 -2.25 -15.41
N THR A 110 13.29 -1.01 -15.17
CA THR A 110 12.81 0.18 -15.89
C THR A 110 12.99 0.04 -17.41
N ASP A 111 14.15 -0.46 -17.88
CA ASP A 111 14.41 -0.68 -19.32
C ASP A 111 13.38 -1.65 -19.97
N ARG A 112 12.77 -2.54 -19.18
CA ARG A 112 11.73 -3.44 -19.68
C ARG A 112 10.42 -2.68 -19.93
N ILE A 113 10.11 -1.72 -19.08
CA ILE A 113 8.95 -0.84 -19.25
C ILE A 113 9.15 0.09 -20.44
N GLU A 114 10.33 0.69 -20.60
CA GLU A 114 10.65 1.53 -21.76
C GLU A 114 10.50 0.77 -23.09
N ARG A 115 10.86 -0.52 -23.11
CA ARG A 115 10.63 -1.39 -24.27
C ARG A 115 9.15 -1.63 -24.55
N LEU A 116 8.34 -1.90 -23.50
CA LEU A 116 6.91 -2.09 -23.61
C LEU A 116 6.23 -0.83 -24.21
N GLU A 117 6.65 0.34 -23.74
CA GLU A 117 6.20 1.64 -24.25
C GLU A 117 6.59 1.84 -25.72
N ALA A 118 7.85 1.59 -26.07
CA ALA A 118 8.35 1.68 -27.44
C ALA A 118 7.63 0.72 -28.42
N GLU A 119 7.15 -0.42 -27.93
CA GLU A 119 6.35 -1.39 -28.68
C GLU A 119 4.86 -1.02 -28.78
N GLY A 120 4.41 0.02 -28.06
CA GLY A 120 3.03 0.51 -28.06
C GLY A 120 2.05 -0.43 -27.33
N LYS A 121 2.51 -1.16 -26.33
CA LYS A 121 1.71 -2.16 -25.58
C LYS A 121 1.18 -1.66 -24.22
N THR A 122 1.51 -0.44 -23.85
CA THR A 122 1.10 0.16 -22.56
C THR A 122 -0.40 0.23 -22.38
N ASP A 123 -1.13 0.62 -23.46
CA ASP A 123 -2.59 0.72 -23.41
C ASP A 123 -3.27 -0.64 -23.18
N GLU A 124 -2.73 -1.71 -23.78
CA GLU A 124 -3.27 -3.06 -23.58
C GLU A 124 -3.11 -3.52 -22.13
N VAL A 125 -1.91 -3.33 -21.56
CA VAL A 125 -1.64 -3.66 -20.16
C VAL A 125 -2.58 -2.86 -19.25
N ARG A 126 -2.69 -1.55 -19.46
CA ARG A 126 -3.56 -0.68 -18.69
C ARG A 126 -5.03 -1.09 -18.76
N GLN A 127 -5.55 -1.39 -19.95
CA GLN A 127 -6.94 -1.80 -20.12
C GLN A 127 -7.26 -3.11 -19.38
N LYS A 128 -6.34 -4.08 -19.37
CA LYS A 128 -6.55 -5.37 -18.72
C LYS A 128 -6.35 -5.32 -17.21
N THR A 129 -5.39 -4.53 -16.75
CA THR A 129 -4.94 -4.54 -15.35
C THR A 129 -5.39 -3.35 -14.53
N GLY A 130 -5.79 -2.25 -15.17
CA GLY A 130 -6.06 -0.96 -14.51
C GLY A 130 -4.79 -0.22 -14.05
N LEU A 131 -3.60 -0.73 -14.38
CA LEU A 131 -2.32 -0.20 -13.90
C LEU A 131 -1.59 0.56 -15.01
N GLU A 132 -0.96 1.68 -14.68
CA GLU A 132 0.03 2.30 -15.54
C GLU A 132 1.32 1.45 -15.52
N PRO A 133 1.80 0.94 -16.67
CA PRO A 133 3.00 0.12 -16.69
C PRO A 133 4.20 0.82 -16.07
N ASP A 134 4.74 0.23 -15.02
CA ASP A 134 5.91 0.73 -14.28
C ASP A 134 6.69 -0.44 -13.67
N ALA A 135 7.98 -0.25 -13.45
CA ALA A 135 8.86 -1.20 -12.71
C ALA A 135 8.36 -1.45 -11.27
N TYR A 136 7.46 -0.63 -10.76
CA TYR A 136 6.77 -0.76 -9.49
C TYR A 136 6.06 -2.12 -9.33
N PHE A 137 5.40 -2.61 -10.39
CA PHE A 137 4.56 -3.81 -10.36
C PHE A 137 5.35 -5.11 -10.53
N SER A 138 4.74 -6.27 -10.21
CA SER A 138 5.46 -7.54 -10.04
C SER A 138 5.91 -8.21 -11.34
N ALA A 139 5.22 -8.01 -12.48
CA ALA A 139 5.45 -8.78 -13.71
C ALA A 139 6.90 -8.73 -14.20
N THR A 140 7.47 -7.52 -14.31
CA THR A 140 8.86 -7.33 -14.78
C THR A 140 9.88 -7.88 -13.80
N LYS A 141 9.59 -7.84 -12.49
CA LYS A 141 10.44 -8.43 -11.45
C LYS A 141 10.43 -9.96 -11.53
N ALA A 142 9.25 -10.56 -11.79
CA ALA A 142 9.13 -12.01 -11.99
C ALA A 142 9.90 -12.45 -13.24
N GLU A 143 9.76 -11.74 -14.37
CA GLU A 143 10.54 -11.99 -15.59
C GLU A 143 12.05 -11.92 -15.29
N TRP A 144 12.49 -10.87 -14.58
CA TRP A 144 13.89 -10.68 -14.22
C TRP A 144 14.42 -11.81 -13.32
N LEU A 145 13.66 -12.20 -12.29
CA LEU A 145 14.04 -13.30 -11.38
C LEU A 145 14.22 -14.63 -12.13
N LEU A 146 13.33 -14.93 -13.05
CA LEU A 146 13.41 -16.16 -13.86
C LEU A 146 14.61 -16.17 -14.84
N ASP A 147 15.12 -14.99 -15.23
CA ASP A 147 16.24 -14.85 -16.15
C ASP A 147 17.60 -14.71 -15.46
N ASN A 148 17.63 -14.10 -14.24
CA ASN A 148 18.88 -13.65 -13.65
C ASN A 148 19.19 -14.27 -12.27
N SER A 149 18.33 -15.16 -11.74
CA SER A 149 18.62 -15.79 -10.45
C SER A 149 19.85 -16.69 -10.50
N ASP A 150 20.72 -16.58 -9.48
CA ASP A 150 21.95 -17.36 -9.40
C ASP A 150 21.66 -18.80 -8.92
N PRO A 151 21.98 -19.82 -9.74
CA PRO A 151 21.79 -21.21 -9.36
C PRO A 151 22.65 -21.66 -8.18
N ILE A 152 23.67 -20.89 -7.77
CA ILE A 152 24.57 -21.26 -6.67
C ILE A 152 23.80 -21.28 -5.34
N LYS A 153 22.80 -20.43 -5.12
CA LYS A 153 21.93 -20.49 -3.93
C LYS A 153 21.10 -21.78 -3.87
N LEU A 154 20.80 -22.39 -5.01
CA LEU A 154 19.99 -23.61 -5.11
C LEU A 154 20.78 -24.92 -5.06
N GLN A 155 22.10 -24.91 -4.82
CA GLN A 155 23.01 -26.05 -4.69
C GLN A 155 22.95 -27.11 -5.84
N ARG A 156 22.08 -27.00 -6.84
CA ARG A 156 21.79 -28.06 -7.83
C ARG A 156 21.48 -27.61 -9.26
N SER A 157 21.30 -26.31 -9.58
CA SER A 157 20.77 -25.92 -10.89
C SER A 157 21.68 -24.93 -11.66
N ARG A 158 21.65 -25.00 -12.99
CA ARG A 158 22.26 -24.01 -13.90
C ARG A 158 21.23 -22.92 -14.22
N PRO A 159 21.61 -21.69 -14.62
CA PRO A 159 20.65 -20.63 -15.00
C PRO A 159 19.64 -21.08 -16.06
N GLU A 160 20.07 -21.88 -17.02
CA GLU A 160 19.25 -22.47 -18.08
C GLU A 160 18.16 -23.39 -17.52
N ASP A 161 18.32 -23.90 -16.29
CA ASP A 161 17.39 -24.82 -15.66
C ASP A 161 16.23 -24.08 -14.95
N ILE A 162 16.37 -22.80 -14.59
CA ILE A 162 15.34 -22.03 -13.83
C ILE A 162 14.08 -21.86 -14.65
N ARG A 163 14.20 -21.42 -15.90
CA ARG A 163 13.07 -21.27 -16.82
C ARG A 163 12.38 -22.61 -17.10
N GLU A 164 13.16 -23.68 -17.28
CA GLU A 164 12.60 -25.01 -17.51
C GLU A 164 11.88 -25.53 -16.27
N ARG A 165 12.45 -25.37 -15.08
CA ARG A 165 11.82 -25.72 -13.82
C ARG A 165 10.54 -24.93 -13.57
N ALA A 166 10.54 -23.63 -13.90
CA ALA A 166 9.34 -22.80 -13.84
C ALA A 166 8.22 -23.37 -14.72
N LYS A 167 8.53 -23.74 -15.97
CA LYS A 167 7.56 -24.36 -16.89
C LYS A 167 7.04 -25.73 -16.40
N GLN A 168 7.87 -26.48 -15.70
CA GLN A 168 7.50 -27.78 -15.11
C GLN A 168 6.67 -27.65 -13.82
N GLY A 169 6.56 -26.41 -13.25
CA GLY A 169 5.82 -26.15 -12.04
C GLY A 169 6.62 -26.44 -10.76
N ASP A 170 7.95 -26.58 -10.86
CA ASP A 170 8.83 -26.80 -9.70
C ASP A 170 9.07 -25.53 -8.86
N LEU A 171 8.78 -24.37 -9.47
CA LEU A 171 8.91 -23.07 -8.81
C LEU A 171 7.53 -22.47 -8.52
N ALA A 172 7.47 -21.64 -7.51
CA ALA A 172 6.29 -20.88 -7.14
C ALA A 172 6.63 -19.38 -7.14
N PHE A 173 5.75 -18.57 -7.70
CA PHE A 173 5.77 -17.12 -7.67
C PHE A 173 4.74 -16.61 -6.66
N GLY A 174 5.03 -15.50 -6.00
CA GLY A 174 4.06 -14.77 -5.20
C GLY A 174 4.55 -13.39 -4.81
N THR A 175 3.61 -12.63 -4.30
CA THR A 175 3.83 -11.46 -3.47
C THR A 175 4.00 -11.89 -2.00
N ILE A 176 4.21 -10.96 -1.10
CA ILE A 176 4.54 -11.30 0.30
C ILE A 176 3.38 -12.01 1.00
N ASP A 177 2.13 -11.68 0.69
CA ASP A 177 0.95 -12.45 1.16
C ASP A 177 1.04 -13.92 0.80
N THR A 178 1.31 -14.21 -0.48
CA THR A 178 1.45 -15.58 -0.98
C THR A 178 2.58 -16.34 -0.26
N TRP A 179 3.72 -15.66 -0.05
CA TRP A 179 4.84 -16.22 0.71
C TRP A 179 4.44 -16.56 2.15
N LEU A 180 3.77 -15.65 2.85
CA LEU A 180 3.33 -15.85 4.23
C LEU A 180 2.24 -16.92 4.34
N ILE A 181 1.25 -16.92 3.43
CA ILE A 181 0.23 -18.00 3.37
C ILE A 181 0.90 -19.34 3.16
N TYR A 182 1.83 -19.44 2.20
CA TYR A 182 2.57 -20.68 1.95
C TYR A 182 3.37 -21.15 3.18
N LYS A 183 4.02 -20.24 3.89
CA LYS A 183 4.81 -20.57 5.09
C LYS A 183 3.95 -20.97 6.28
N LEU A 184 2.75 -20.41 6.41
CA LEU A 184 1.82 -20.72 7.51
C LEU A 184 1.02 -21.99 7.26
N THR A 185 0.61 -22.25 6.00
CA THR A 185 -0.41 -23.27 5.68
C THR A 185 0.09 -24.37 4.74
N GLY A 186 1.19 -24.14 4.02
CA GLY A 186 1.66 -25.00 2.93
C GLY A 186 0.94 -24.79 1.60
N ASN A 187 -0.10 -23.96 1.53
CA ASN A 187 -0.88 -23.70 0.33
C ASN A 187 -0.30 -22.53 -0.49
N HIS A 188 -0.35 -22.63 -1.81
CA HIS A 188 0.15 -21.63 -2.72
C HIS A 188 -1.02 -20.78 -3.25
N ILE A 189 -1.43 -19.79 -2.48
CA ILE A 189 -2.63 -18.96 -2.68
C ILE A 189 -2.26 -17.49 -2.51
N THR A 190 -2.89 -16.62 -3.30
CA THR A 190 -2.92 -15.15 -3.14
C THR A 190 -4.35 -14.65 -3.11
N ASP A 191 -4.56 -13.44 -2.63
CA ASP A 191 -5.86 -12.79 -2.72
C ASP A 191 -6.01 -11.94 -4.01
N VAL A 192 -7.25 -11.58 -4.34
CA VAL A 192 -7.58 -10.77 -5.53
C VAL A 192 -6.94 -9.39 -5.51
N THR A 193 -6.73 -8.79 -4.32
CA THR A 193 -6.13 -7.44 -4.21
C THR A 193 -4.65 -7.47 -4.56
N ASN A 194 -3.88 -8.42 -4.02
CA ASN A 194 -2.47 -8.62 -4.35
C ASN A 194 -2.29 -9.08 -5.80
N ALA A 195 -3.13 -10.00 -6.29
CA ALA A 195 -3.12 -10.43 -7.69
C ALA A 195 -3.29 -9.24 -8.65
N SER A 196 -4.21 -8.31 -8.35
CA SER A 196 -4.48 -7.12 -9.18
C SER A 196 -3.27 -6.17 -9.28
N ARG A 197 -2.27 -6.30 -8.39
CA ARG A 197 -1.05 -5.45 -8.39
C ARG A 197 0.12 -6.07 -9.13
N THR A 198 -0.07 -7.18 -9.81
CA THR A 198 1.05 -7.92 -10.45
C THR A 198 1.36 -7.50 -11.88
N MET A 199 0.47 -6.80 -12.59
CA MET A 199 0.45 -6.64 -14.05
C MET A 199 0.33 -7.96 -14.83
N LEU A 200 -0.10 -9.04 -14.17
CA LEU A 200 -0.34 -10.36 -14.79
C LEU A 200 -1.82 -10.78 -14.69
N PHE A 201 -2.61 -10.04 -13.94
CA PHE A 201 -3.99 -10.34 -13.59
C PHE A 201 -4.96 -9.40 -14.31
N ASN A 202 -5.94 -9.97 -14.99
CA ASN A 202 -7.01 -9.23 -15.65
C ASN A 202 -8.11 -8.93 -14.62
N ILE A 203 -8.28 -7.67 -14.28
CA ILE A 203 -9.23 -7.24 -13.24
C ILE A 203 -10.69 -7.34 -13.69
N HIS A 204 -10.97 -7.46 -14.99
CA HIS A 204 -12.32 -7.62 -15.52
C HIS A 204 -12.76 -9.10 -15.53
N ASP A 205 -11.82 -10.00 -15.89
CA ASP A 205 -12.05 -11.44 -15.92
C ASP A 205 -11.79 -12.10 -14.56
N MET A 206 -11.20 -11.36 -13.60
CA MET A 206 -10.76 -11.84 -12.30
C MET A 206 -9.89 -13.10 -12.38
N ALA A 207 -8.94 -13.10 -13.32
CA ALA A 207 -8.08 -14.25 -13.64
C ALA A 207 -6.71 -13.81 -14.14
N TRP A 208 -5.72 -14.70 -14.04
CA TRP A 208 -4.43 -14.55 -14.70
C TRP A 208 -4.64 -14.47 -16.22
N ASP A 209 -4.07 -13.43 -16.85
CA ASP A 209 -4.27 -13.15 -18.28
C ASP A 209 -3.17 -13.81 -19.13
N SER A 210 -3.56 -14.67 -20.08
CA SER A 210 -2.61 -15.43 -20.92
C SER A 210 -1.73 -14.54 -21.79
N ASP A 211 -2.24 -13.40 -22.28
CA ASP A 211 -1.48 -12.49 -23.14
C ASP A 211 -0.45 -11.72 -22.33
N LEU A 212 -0.81 -11.30 -21.10
CA LEU A 212 0.13 -10.67 -20.17
C LEU A 212 1.21 -11.65 -19.72
N LEU A 213 0.86 -12.92 -19.48
CA LEU A 213 1.83 -13.97 -19.14
C LEU A 213 2.81 -14.22 -20.29
N GLU A 214 2.34 -14.20 -21.53
CA GLU A 214 3.19 -14.32 -22.72
C GLU A 214 4.08 -13.07 -22.88
N GLU A 215 3.51 -11.87 -22.73
CA GLU A 215 4.23 -10.59 -22.82
C GLU A 215 5.40 -10.51 -21.85
N PHE A 216 5.15 -10.83 -20.57
CA PHE A 216 6.18 -10.80 -19.53
C PHE A 216 6.92 -12.12 -19.36
N ASN A 217 6.71 -13.09 -20.28
CA ASN A 217 7.38 -14.38 -20.30
C ASN A 217 7.36 -15.09 -18.93
N VAL A 218 6.21 -15.05 -18.23
CA VAL A 218 5.97 -15.73 -16.95
C VAL A 218 5.13 -16.96 -17.17
N PRO A 219 5.64 -18.18 -16.90
CA PRO A 219 4.86 -19.40 -17.06
C PRO A 219 3.67 -19.46 -16.09
N GLY A 220 2.48 -19.80 -16.57
CA GLY A 220 1.29 -19.95 -15.72
C GLY A 220 1.44 -21.00 -14.61
N SER A 221 2.34 -21.96 -14.79
CA SER A 221 2.64 -23.01 -13.80
C SER A 221 3.27 -22.53 -12.50
N VAL A 222 3.83 -21.31 -12.48
CA VAL A 222 4.42 -20.73 -11.24
C VAL A 222 3.40 -19.92 -10.43
N LEU A 223 2.23 -19.62 -10.98
CA LEU A 223 1.27 -18.71 -10.36
C LEU A 223 0.46 -19.37 -9.26
N PRO A 224 0.09 -18.62 -8.19
CA PRO A 224 -0.79 -19.09 -7.14
C PRO A 224 -2.25 -19.20 -7.59
N GLU A 225 -3.04 -19.96 -6.83
CA GLU A 225 -4.49 -19.85 -6.87
C GLU A 225 -4.91 -18.47 -6.35
N VAL A 226 -5.86 -17.83 -7.03
CA VAL A 226 -6.40 -16.53 -6.61
C VAL A 226 -7.73 -16.74 -5.90
N ARG A 227 -7.89 -16.16 -4.71
CA ARG A 227 -9.07 -16.32 -3.87
C ARG A 227 -9.59 -14.96 -3.35
N PRO A 228 -10.82 -14.89 -2.83
CA PRO A 228 -11.34 -13.67 -2.22
C PRO A 228 -10.48 -13.17 -1.06
N SER A 229 -10.49 -11.86 -0.80
CA SER A 229 -9.73 -11.24 0.29
C SER A 229 -10.23 -11.64 1.69
N SER A 230 -11.51 -11.98 1.80
CA SER A 230 -12.14 -12.58 3.00
C SER A 230 -12.79 -13.88 2.55
N ASP A 231 -12.19 -15.01 2.93
CA ASP A 231 -12.47 -16.31 2.33
C ASP A 231 -12.97 -17.31 3.38
N ASP A 232 -14.23 -17.70 3.29
CA ASP A 232 -14.90 -18.63 4.20
C ASP A 232 -14.46 -20.11 4.02
N ASP A 233 -13.77 -20.42 2.91
CA ASP A 233 -13.08 -21.71 2.70
C ASP A 233 -11.64 -21.73 3.25
N TYR A 234 -11.17 -20.58 3.75
CA TYR A 234 -9.82 -20.30 4.28
C TYR A 234 -8.70 -20.54 3.25
N TYR A 235 -7.59 -19.85 3.41
CA TYR A 235 -6.37 -20.14 2.64
C TYR A 235 -5.63 -21.39 3.18
N GLY A 236 -6.08 -21.90 4.31
CA GLY A 236 -5.58 -23.05 5.04
C GLY A 236 -5.53 -22.76 6.54
N THR A 237 -4.92 -23.67 7.27
CA THR A 237 -4.71 -23.55 8.73
C THR A 237 -3.24 -23.63 9.08
N THR A 238 -2.86 -23.04 10.20
CA THR A 238 -1.52 -23.23 10.77
C THR A 238 -1.39 -24.68 11.30
N ASP A 239 -0.14 -25.16 11.38
CA ASP A 239 0.14 -26.51 11.91
C ASP A 239 0.08 -26.51 13.45
N ALA A 240 -0.75 -27.38 14.01
CA ALA A 240 -0.87 -27.55 15.46
C ALA A 240 0.44 -28.02 16.14
N ASP A 241 1.29 -28.76 15.42
CA ASP A 241 2.62 -29.15 15.85
C ASP A 241 3.72 -28.13 15.46
N GLY A 242 3.32 -27.02 14.79
CA GLY A 242 4.20 -25.98 14.31
C GLY A 242 4.64 -24.98 15.39
N PHE A 243 5.25 -23.87 14.95
CA PHE A 243 5.87 -22.87 15.83
C PHE A 243 4.87 -22.17 16.77
N ILE A 244 3.59 -22.06 16.37
CA ILE A 244 2.55 -21.38 17.15
C ILE A 244 1.77 -22.33 18.07
N GLY A 245 1.83 -23.65 17.81
CA GLY A 245 1.24 -24.68 18.66
C GLY A 245 -0.28 -24.76 18.65
N ALA A 246 -0.95 -24.23 17.64
CA ALA A 246 -2.39 -24.27 17.45
C ALA A 246 -2.75 -24.36 15.96
N GLU A 247 -3.91 -24.94 15.64
CA GLU A 247 -4.51 -24.94 14.31
C GLU A 247 -5.44 -23.73 14.20
N ILE A 248 -4.99 -22.70 13.46
CA ILE A 248 -5.69 -21.41 13.34
C ILE A 248 -5.97 -21.16 11.85
N PRO A 249 -7.23 -20.86 11.45
CA PRO A 249 -7.55 -20.48 10.09
C PRO A 249 -6.79 -19.21 9.64
N VAL A 250 -6.17 -19.25 8.46
CA VAL A 250 -5.71 -18.07 7.74
C VAL A 250 -6.80 -17.75 6.71
N ALA A 251 -7.60 -16.70 6.97
CA ALA A 251 -8.88 -16.51 6.31
C ALA A 251 -9.08 -15.12 5.67
N GLY A 252 -8.11 -14.22 5.86
CA GLY A 252 -8.10 -12.89 5.26
C GLY A 252 -6.74 -12.52 4.72
N ALA A 253 -6.69 -11.94 3.51
CA ALA A 253 -5.48 -11.35 2.95
C ALA A 253 -5.83 -10.14 2.10
N LEU A 254 -5.09 -9.04 2.27
CA LEU A 254 -5.25 -7.81 1.50
C LEU A 254 -3.90 -7.10 1.36
N GLY A 255 -3.65 -6.47 0.23
CA GLY A 255 -2.58 -5.49 0.12
C GLY A 255 -2.75 -4.36 1.13
N ASP A 256 -1.66 -3.75 1.57
CA ASP A 256 -1.65 -2.77 2.67
C ASP A 256 -2.66 -1.63 2.51
N GLN A 257 -2.77 -1.08 1.31
CA GLN A 257 -3.68 0.03 1.05
C GLN A 257 -5.15 -0.41 0.96
N GLN A 258 -5.40 -1.61 0.46
CA GLN A 258 -6.71 -2.24 0.45
C GLN A 258 -7.15 -2.65 1.86
N ALA A 259 -6.21 -3.15 2.67
CA ALA A 259 -6.46 -3.44 4.07
C ALA A 259 -6.82 -2.16 4.85
N ALA A 260 -6.11 -1.05 4.60
CA ALA A 260 -6.45 0.24 5.20
C ALA A 260 -7.84 0.73 4.74
N LEU A 261 -8.22 0.54 3.46
CA LEU A 261 -9.56 0.83 2.96
C LEU A 261 -10.64 0.03 3.72
N PHE A 262 -10.39 -1.27 3.91
CA PHE A 262 -11.29 -2.17 4.63
C PHE A 262 -11.36 -1.85 6.13
N GLY A 263 -10.21 -1.59 6.79
CA GLY A 263 -10.12 -1.21 8.19
C GLY A 263 -10.73 0.16 8.51
N GLN A 264 -10.71 1.07 7.55
CA GLN A 264 -11.46 2.33 7.60
C GLN A 264 -12.95 2.15 7.31
N THR A 265 -13.41 0.92 7.11
CA THR A 265 -14.81 0.60 6.76
C THR A 265 -15.34 1.32 5.52
N CYS A 266 -14.47 1.56 4.53
CA CYS A 266 -14.83 2.17 3.26
C CYS A 266 -15.48 1.13 2.32
N PHE A 267 -16.70 0.71 2.66
CA PHE A 267 -17.35 -0.42 2.03
C PHE A 267 -18.29 -0.05 0.89
N ASP A 268 -18.75 1.20 0.87
CA ASP A 268 -19.71 1.66 -0.13
C ASP A 268 -19.00 2.50 -1.22
N ALA A 269 -19.58 2.52 -2.43
CA ALA A 269 -19.07 3.36 -3.50
C ALA A 269 -19.09 4.84 -3.08
N GLY A 270 -17.93 5.52 -3.24
CA GLY A 270 -17.71 6.89 -2.80
C GLY A 270 -17.04 7.01 -1.43
N ASP A 271 -16.98 5.94 -0.64
CA ASP A 271 -16.15 5.92 0.56
C ASP A 271 -14.68 6.02 0.17
N ALA A 272 -13.93 6.88 0.84
CA ALA A 272 -12.53 7.10 0.55
C ALA A 272 -11.67 7.20 1.81
N LYS A 273 -10.42 6.74 1.67
CA LYS A 273 -9.40 6.89 2.69
C LYS A 273 -8.12 7.49 2.12
N ASN A 274 -7.34 8.15 2.97
CA ASN A 274 -5.97 8.55 2.65
C ASN A 274 -5.02 8.20 3.80
N THR A 275 -4.04 7.35 3.53
CA THR A 275 -3.01 6.96 4.50
C THR A 275 -1.77 7.83 4.31
N TYR A 276 -1.43 8.63 5.33
CA TYR A 276 -0.32 9.58 5.32
C TYR A 276 0.93 8.97 5.96
N GLY A 277 1.70 8.25 5.16
CA GLY A 277 3.03 7.71 5.50
C GLY A 277 4.18 8.59 5.00
N THR A 278 5.27 8.00 4.54
CA THR A 278 6.37 8.69 3.83
C THR A 278 5.85 9.43 2.61
N GLY A 279 5.05 8.75 1.78
CA GLY A 279 4.10 9.30 0.82
C GLY A 279 2.68 9.15 1.34
N SER A 280 1.69 9.40 0.48
CA SER A 280 0.29 9.12 0.77
C SER A 280 -0.33 8.28 -0.32
N PHE A 281 -1.26 7.43 0.09
CA PHE A 281 -2.05 6.63 -0.83
C PHE A 281 -3.53 6.88 -0.56
N MET A 282 -4.18 7.53 -1.49
CA MET A 282 -5.62 7.76 -1.45
C MET A 282 -6.33 6.69 -2.26
N LEU A 283 -7.30 6.02 -1.67
CA LEU A 283 -8.17 5.07 -2.34
C LEU A 283 -9.62 5.49 -2.17
N MET A 284 -10.39 5.39 -3.26
CA MET A 284 -11.83 5.57 -3.27
C MET A 284 -12.49 4.30 -3.80
N ASN A 285 -13.40 3.72 -3.03
CA ASN A 285 -14.24 2.61 -3.47
C ASN A 285 -15.17 3.07 -4.60
N THR A 286 -15.13 2.37 -5.75
CA THR A 286 -15.98 2.65 -6.92
C THR A 286 -17.13 1.65 -7.06
N GLY A 287 -17.30 0.74 -6.09
CA GLY A 287 -18.31 -0.32 -6.12
C GLY A 287 -17.91 -1.46 -7.06
N GLU A 288 -18.87 -2.02 -7.76
CA GLU A 288 -18.69 -3.17 -8.64
C GLU A 288 -18.18 -2.79 -10.04
N GLU A 289 -17.89 -1.53 -10.28
CA GLU A 289 -17.41 -1.02 -11.58
C GLU A 289 -15.92 -0.71 -11.54
N ALA A 290 -15.15 -1.35 -12.42
CA ALA A 290 -13.76 -1.04 -12.66
C ALA A 290 -13.65 0.24 -13.50
N VAL A 291 -13.59 1.39 -12.84
CA VAL A 291 -13.45 2.71 -13.50
C VAL A 291 -12.03 2.84 -14.05
N VAL A 292 -11.89 2.92 -15.37
CA VAL A 292 -10.60 3.18 -16.02
C VAL A 292 -10.31 4.69 -15.93
N SER A 293 -9.21 5.06 -15.27
CA SER A 293 -8.83 6.45 -15.10
C SER A 293 -8.34 7.09 -16.40
N GLU A 294 -8.79 8.31 -16.71
CA GLU A 294 -8.26 9.18 -17.78
C GLU A 294 -7.31 10.26 -17.21
N HIS A 295 -7.22 10.34 -15.87
CA HIS A 295 -6.46 11.37 -15.16
C HIS A 295 -5.23 10.82 -14.41
N GLY A 296 -4.71 9.65 -14.83
CA GLY A 296 -3.47 9.11 -14.29
C GLY A 296 -3.61 8.44 -12.91
N LEU A 297 -4.81 8.00 -12.53
CA LEU A 297 -5.00 7.15 -11.35
C LEU A 297 -4.86 5.68 -11.73
N LEU A 298 -4.67 4.82 -10.72
CA LEU A 298 -4.69 3.38 -10.91
C LEU A 298 -6.08 2.84 -10.59
N THR A 299 -6.55 1.88 -11.40
CA THR A 299 -7.73 1.08 -11.07
C THR A 299 -7.24 -0.22 -10.46
N THR A 300 -7.79 -0.61 -9.32
CA THR A 300 -7.36 -1.81 -8.60
C THR A 300 -8.56 -2.52 -7.99
N VAL A 301 -8.40 -3.79 -7.63
CA VAL A 301 -9.39 -4.48 -6.80
C VAL A 301 -9.28 -3.92 -5.38
N GLY A 302 -10.38 -3.41 -4.83
CA GLY A 302 -10.48 -2.91 -3.47
C GLY A 302 -10.55 -4.04 -2.44
N PHE A 303 -11.49 -4.97 -2.64
CA PHE A 303 -11.64 -6.21 -1.86
C PHE A 303 -12.69 -7.13 -2.49
N GLN A 304 -12.70 -8.38 -2.06
CA GLN A 304 -13.77 -9.33 -2.35
C GLN A 304 -14.04 -10.21 -1.13
N ARG A 305 -15.31 -10.47 -0.84
CA ARG A 305 -15.74 -11.48 0.12
C ARG A 305 -16.26 -12.72 -0.60
N SER A 306 -16.10 -13.89 0.00
CA SER A 306 -16.64 -15.13 -0.55
C SER A 306 -18.11 -15.01 -0.89
N GLY A 307 -18.47 -15.38 -2.13
CA GLY A 307 -19.85 -15.35 -2.62
C GLY A 307 -20.41 -13.96 -2.93
N GLU A 308 -19.63 -12.90 -2.79
CA GLU A 308 -20.05 -11.53 -3.09
C GLU A 308 -19.33 -10.98 -4.34
N PRO A 309 -19.92 -9.97 -5.02
CA PRO A 309 -19.25 -9.28 -6.11
C PRO A 309 -17.95 -8.61 -5.65
N VAL A 310 -16.97 -8.53 -6.55
CA VAL A 310 -15.75 -7.78 -6.32
C VAL A 310 -16.04 -6.29 -6.19
N GLN A 311 -15.34 -5.62 -5.28
CA GLN A 311 -15.35 -4.18 -5.14
C GLN A 311 -14.05 -3.61 -5.71
N TYR A 312 -14.16 -2.59 -6.54
CA TYR A 312 -13.03 -1.90 -7.15
C TYR A 312 -12.72 -0.60 -6.44
N ALA A 313 -11.53 -0.08 -6.67
CA ALA A 313 -11.12 1.21 -6.16
C ALA A 313 -10.25 1.96 -7.17
N LEU A 314 -10.35 3.28 -7.19
CA LEU A 314 -9.35 4.17 -7.76
C LEU A 314 -8.28 4.45 -6.70
N GLU A 315 -7.01 4.42 -7.13
CA GLU A 315 -5.86 4.71 -6.27
C GLU A 315 -5.02 5.84 -6.86
N GLY A 316 -4.74 6.85 -6.03
CA GLY A 316 -3.76 7.88 -6.31
C GLY A 316 -2.60 7.83 -5.33
N ALA A 317 -1.37 7.74 -5.86
CA ALA A 317 -0.14 7.71 -5.09
C ALA A 317 0.53 9.10 -5.08
N ILE A 318 0.75 9.65 -3.89
CA ILE A 318 1.50 10.87 -3.65
C ILE A 318 2.84 10.47 -3.04
N PHE A 319 3.95 10.65 -3.76
CA PHE A 319 5.24 10.09 -3.34
C PHE A 319 5.82 10.74 -2.09
N ILE A 320 5.56 12.03 -1.87
CA ILE A 320 6.20 12.81 -0.81
C ILE A 320 5.15 13.50 0.06
N THR A 321 4.97 13.00 1.28
CA THR A 321 4.07 13.56 2.31
C THR A 321 4.81 13.70 3.63
N GLY A 322 4.93 12.64 4.41
CA GLY A 322 5.71 12.63 5.64
C GLY A 322 7.21 12.87 5.40
N ALA A 323 7.72 12.46 4.23
CA ALA A 323 9.08 12.77 3.81
C ALA A 323 9.33 14.29 3.66
N ALA A 324 8.31 15.09 3.31
CA ALA A 324 8.47 16.55 3.29
C ALA A 324 8.60 17.13 4.71
N ILE A 325 7.92 16.55 5.70
CA ILE A 325 8.06 16.93 7.10
C ILE A 325 9.44 16.49 7.63
N GLN A 326 9.89 15.28 7.30
CA GLN A 326 11.24 14.82 7.64
C GLN A 326 12.32 15.72 7.02
N TRP A 327 12.13 16.16 5.78
CA TRP A 327 13.04 17.11 5.15
C TRP A 327 13.14 18.44 5.92
N LEU A 328 12.04 18.94 6.51
CA LEU A 328 12.10 20.12 7.37
C LEU A 328 12.97 19.90 8.61
N GLU A 329 12.93 18.68 9.21
CA GLU A 329 13.81 18.28 10.32
C GLU A 329 15.27 18.22 9.86
N ASP A 330 15.56 17.53 8.75
CA ASP A 330 16.90 17.38 8.19
C ASP A 330 17.54 18.73 7.86
N MET A 331 16.72 19.68 7.37
CA MET A 331 17.13 21.06 7.11
C MET A 331 17.15 21.95 8.37
N THR A 332 16.88 21.38 9.55
CA THR A 332 16.83 22.11 10.83
C THR A 332 15.83 23.29 10.85
N LEU A 333 14.78 23.20 10.04
CA LEU A 333 13.67 24.17 10.04
C LEU A 333 12.66 23.88 11.13
N ILE A 334 12.60 22.64 11.60
CA ILE A 334 11.87 22.19 12.78
C ILE A 334 12.74 21.23 13.59
N GLU A 335 12.48 21.08 14.89
CA GLU A 335 13.19 20.14 15.76
C GLU A 335 12.58 18.73 15.71
N ASN A 336 11.27 18.64 15.46
CA ASN A 336 10.51 17.41 15.32
C ASN A 336 9.19 17.70 14.60
N ALA A 337 8.53 16.64 14.09
CA ALA A 337 7.30 16.75 13.31
C ALA A 337 6.18 17.54 14.04
N ALA A 338 6.07 17.45 15.38
CA ALA A 338 5.03 18.13 16.16
C ALA A 338 5.19 19.67 16.13
N GLU A 339 6.43 20.19 16.05
CA GLU A 339 6.70 21.64 15.97
C GLU A 339 6.09 22.23 14.67
N SER A 340 5.89 21.45 13.63
CA SER A 340 5.33 21.92 12.36
C SER A 340 3.93 22.53 12.52
N GLU A 341 3.10 21.98 13.41
CA GLU A 341 1.76 22.52 13.69
C GLU A 341 1.85 23.90 14.34
N GLU A 342 2.70 24.06 15.36
CA GLU A 342 2.85 25.31 16.09
C GLU A 342 3.36 26.44 15.17
N LEU A 343 4.41 26.15 14.39
CA LEU A 343 4.98 27.10 13.46
C LEU A 343 4.01 27.50 12.35
N ALA A 344 3.29 26.54 11.77
CA ALA A 344 2.30 26.83 10.73
C ALA A 344 1.15 27.70 11.24
N ARG A 345 0.72 27.51 12.51
CA ARG A 345 -0.31 28.33 13.16
C ARG A 345 0.19 29.73 13.55
N SER A 346 1.50 29.94 13.68
CA SER A 346 2.09 31.22 14.10
C SER A 346 2.04 32.31 13.00
N VAL A 347 1.65 31.94 11.79
CA VAL A 347 1.49 32.86 10.65
C VAL A 347 0.10 32.70 10.04
N ASP A 348 -0.47 33.81 9.55
CA ASP A 348 -1.83 33.81 8.97
C ASP A 348 -1.89 33.15 7.58
N SER A 349 -0.78 33.16 6.84
CA SER A 349 -0.67 32.63 5.48
C SER A 349 0.77 32.20 5.18
N THR A 350 1.02 31.61 4.01
CA THR A 350 2.37 31.35 3.48
C THR A 350 3.06 32.61 2.92
N ASP A 351 2.39 33.76 2.95
CA ASP A 351 2.84 35.02 2.31
C ASP A 351 3.21 34.82 0.83
N GLY A 352 2.44 33.97 0.13
CA GLY A 352 2.61 33.65 -1.30
C GLY A 352 3.71 32.65 -1.61
N VAL A 353 4.28 32.00 -0.61
CA VAL A 353 5.24 30.90 -0.78
C VAL A 353 4.48 29.61 -1.07
N TYR A 354 4.93 28.88 -2.10
CA TYR A 354 4.47 27.53 -2.43
C TYR A 354 5.68 26.60 -2.49
N PHE A 355 5.54 25.41 -1.93
CA PHE A 355 6.53 24.36 -1.97
C PHE A 355 5.96 23.13 -2.68
N VAL A 356 6.60 22.69 -3.76
CA VAL A 356 6.30 21.43 -4.46
C VAL A 356 7.35 20.40 -4.05
N PRO A 357 7.02 19.39 -3.23
CA PRO A 357 8.00 18.46 -2.65
C PRO A 357 8.31 17.30 -3.60
N ALA A 358 8.62 17.56 -4.85
CA ALA A 358 8.90 16.56 -5.87
C ALA A 358 10.35 16.00 -5.75
N PHE A 359 10.75 15.47 -4.58
CA PHE A 359 12.12 15.01 -4.34
C PHE A 359 12.52 13.83 -5.23
N THR A 360 11.56 12.96 -5.55
CA THR A 360 11.72 11.77 -6.39
C THR A 360 10.80 11.82 -7.63
N GLY A 361 10.43 13.01 -8.08
CA GLY A 361 9.39 13.23 -9.07
C GLY A 361 8.00 13.42 -8.44
N LEU A 362 6.99 13.52 -9.28
CA LEU A 362 5.58 13.59 -8.90
C LEU A 362 4.85 12.31 -9.31
N GLY A 363 4.00 11.81 -8.44
CA GLY A 363 3.06 10.72 -8.70
C GLY A 363 1.78 11.20 -9.36
N ALA A 364 0.66 10.53 -9.06
CA ALA A 364 -0.65 10.89 -9.58
C ALA A 364 -1.02 12.35 -9.21
N PRO A 365 -1.70 13.07 -10.12
CA PRO A 365 -2.05 12.73 -11.49
C PRO A 365 -0.96 13.07 -12.53
N HIS A 366 0.19 13.58 -12.11
CA HIS A 366 1.20 14.20 -12.99
C HIS A 366 2.15 13.20 -13.66
N TRP A 367 2.54 12.12 -12.94
CA TRP A 367 3.49 11.08 -13.37
C TRP A 367 4.78 11.61 -14.00
N ASP A 368 5.37 12.66 -13.41
CA ASP A 368 6.62 13.27 -13.88
C ASP A 368 7.80 12.86 -12.96
N GLN A 369 8.58 11.87 -13.40
CA GLN A 369 9.79 11.42 -12.70
C GLN A 369 10.95 12.44 -12.79
N ARG A 370 10.87 13.42 -13.70
CA ARG A 370 11.87 14.49 -13.89
C ARG A 370 11.56 15.73 -13.05
N ALA A 371 10.36 15.85 -12.50
CA ALA A 371 10.04 16.92 -11.57
C ALA A 371 10.98 16.90 -10.36
N ARG A 372 11.32 18.07 -9.82
CA ARG A 372 12.16 18.19 -8.61
C ARG A 372 11.57 19.19 -7.63
N GLY A 373 11.91 19.01 -6.34
CA GLY A 373 11.49 19.88 -5.25
C GLY A 373 11.74 21.35 -5.57
N THR A 374 10.69 22.18 -5.50
CA THR A 374 10.72 23.58 -5.93
C THR A 374 10.00 24.47 -4.93
N ILE A 375 10.63 25.57 -4.52
CA ILE A 375 10.01 26.61 -3.69
C ILE A 375 9.90 27.88 -4.52
N VAL A 376 8.69 28.43 -4.64
CA VAL A 376 8.42 29.66 -5.37
C VAL A 376 7.75 30.71 -4.49
N GLY A 377 7.77 31.98 -4.90
CA GLY A 377 7.07 33.06 -4.20
C GLY A 377 7.82 33.68 -3.01
N MET A 378 9.06 33.25 -2.71
CA MET A 378 9.84 33.82 -1.62
C MET A 378 10.17 35.30 -1.83
N THR A 379 10.06 36.06 -0.77
CA THR A 379 10.47 37.47 -0.67
C THR A 379 11.49 37.64 0.46
N ARG A 380 12.05 38.85 0.61
CA ARG A 380 12.93 39.12 1.74
C ARG A 380 12.21 39.00 3.12
N GLY A 381 10.89 39.10 3.13
CA GLY A 381 10.07 38.93 4.33
C GLY A 381 9.75 37.48 4.68
N THR A 382 10.07 36.54 3.79
CA THR A 382 9.80 35.10 4.03
C THR A 382 10.60 34.61 5.23
N ARG A 383 9.93 33.92 6.14
CA ARG A 383 10.48 33.31 7.36
C ARG A 383 10.29 31.80 7.30
N ARG A 384 10.95 31.06 8.23
CA ARG A 384 10.85 29.59 8.30
C ARG A 384 9.39 29.13 8.51
N GLU A 385 8.59 29.88 9.29
CA GLU A 385 7.18 29.56 9.53
C GLU A 385 6.35 29.52 8.25
N HIS A 386 6.66 30.42 7.29
CA HIS A 386 6.01 30.42 5.98
C HIS A 386 6.37 29.18 5.15
N ILE A 387 7.63 28.72 5.24
CA ILE A 387 8.10 27.51 4.54
C ILE A 387 7.44 26.27 5.16
N VAL A 388 7.43 26.16 6.50
CA VAL A 388 6.80 25.06 7.22
C VAL A 388 5.31 24.98 6.89
N ARG A 389 4.61 26.12 6.89
CA ARG A 389 3.20 26.18 6.51
C ARG A 389 3.00 25.79 5.04
N ALA A 390 3.83 26.26 4.13
CA ALA A 390 3.76 25.92 2.71
C ALA A 390 3.99 24.41 2.48
N THR A 391 4.81 23.76 3.32
CA THR A 391 5.00 22.30 3.29
C THR A 391 3.71 21.57 3.68
N LEU A 392 3.03 21.98 4.76
CA LEU A 392 1.75 21.38 5.15
C LEU A 392 0.65 21.67 4.11
N GLU A 393 0.61 22.88 3.55
CA GLU A 393 -0.32 23.23 2.46
C GLU A 393 -0.07 22.39 1.19
N SER A 394 1.19 22.06 0.88
CA SER A 394 1.52 21.23 -0.29
C SER A 394 0.97 19.81 -0.16
N ILE A 395 0.96 19.23 1.04
CA ILE A 395 0.36 17.91 1.32
C ILE A 395 -1.14 17.96 1.02
N ALA A 396 -1.81 19.00 1.51
CA ALA A 396 -3.25 19.15 1.31
C ALA A 396 -3.62 19.43 -0.17
N PHE A 397 -2.81 20.21 -0.90
CA PHE A 397 -3.03 20.46 -2.33
C PHE A 397 -2.81 19.22 -3.19
N GLN A 398 -1.76 18.43 -2.93
CA GLN A 398 -1.55 17.17 -3.65
C GLN A 398 -2.72 16.19 -3.42
N THR A 399 -3.25 16.13 -2.20
CA THR A 399 -4.45 15.32 -1.91
C THR A 399 -5.66 15.84 -2.71
N ARG A 400 -5.81 17.16 -2.89
CA ARG A 400 -6.86 17.73 -3.74
C ARG A 400 -6.67 17.38 -5.21
N ASP A 401 -5.43 17.43 -5.73
CA ASP A 401 -5.14 17.03 -7.11
C ASP A 401 -5.64 15.59 -7.38
N VAL A 402 -5.41 14.68 -6.43
CA VAL A 402 -5.87 13.28 -6.52
C VAL A 402 -7.38 13.17 -6.36
N ALA A 403 -7.99 13.88 -5.40
CA ALA A 403 -9.43 13.84 -5.17
C ALA A 403 -10.22 14.35 -6.39
N GLU A 404 -9.81 15.50 -6.99
CA GLU A 404 -10.43 16.03 -8.21
C GLU A 404 -10.33 15.03 -9.38
N ALA A 405 -9.21 14.30 -9.51
CA ALA A 405 -9.04 13.28 -10.52
C ALA A 405 -9.99 12.07 -10.24
N MET A 406 -10.13 11.62 -8.98
CA MET A 406 -11.04 10.55 -8.60
C MET A 406 -12.50 10.89 -8.89
N GLU A 407 -12.93 12.09 -8.53
CA GLU A 407 -14.30 12.56 -8.80
C GLU A 407 -14.58 12.70 -10.30
N SER A 408 -13.58 13.20 -11.06
CA SER A 408 -13.70 13.35 -12.52
C SER A 408 -13.83 12.00 -13.24
N ASP A 409 -13.05 10.99 -12.83
CA ASP A 409 -13.03 9.68 -13.46
C ASP A 409 -14.24 8.82 -13.06
N SER A 410 -14.62 8.84 -11.79
CA SER A 410 -15.72 8.02 -11.27
C SER A 410 -17.10 8.66 -11.43
N GLY A 411 -17.17 9.99 -11.52
CA GLY A 411 -18.43 10.74 -11.42
C GLY A 411 -19.06 10.71 -10.01
N ILE A 412 -18.31 10.27 -9.00
CA ILE A 412 -18.74 10.17 -7.60
C ILE A 412 -18.13 11.34 -6.83
N GLU A 413 -18.97 12.15 -6.15
CA GLU A 413 -18.49 13.22 -5.27
C GLU A 413 -17.94 12.66 -3.95
N LEU A 414 -16.82 13.18 -3.48
CA LEU A 414 -16.19 12.83 -2.22
C LEU A 414 -16.96 13.49 -1.06
N SER A 415 -17.80 12.72 -0.36
CA SER A 415 -18.60 13.24 0.75
C SER A 415 -17.81 13.40 2.05
N SER A 416 -16.85 12.52 2.30
CA SER A 416 -15.92 12.56 3.43
C SER A 416 -14.63 11.82 3.09
N LEU A 417 -13.52 12.18 3.74
CA LEU A 417 -12.25 11.49 3.60
C LEU A 417 -11.80 10.98 4.97
N ARG A 418 -11.68 9.67 5.11
CA ARG A 418 -11.10 9.03 6.29
C ARG A 418 -9.59 9.04 6.20
N VAL A 419 -8.92 9.41 7.28
CA VAL A 419 -7.48 9.63 7.27
C VAL A 419 -6.77 8.88 8.39
N ASP A 420 -5.60 8.31 8.08
CA ASP A 420 -4.73 7.63 9.03
C ASP A 420 -3.25 7.87 8.74
N GLY A 421 -2.37 7.26 9.53
CA GLY A 421 -0.92 7.39 9.42
C GLY A 421 -0.34 8.49 10.29
N GLY A 422 0.99 8.62 10.25
CA GLY A 422 1.72 9.46 11.21
C GLY A 422 1.42 10.96 11.12
N ALA A 423 1.22 11.49 9.93
CA ALA A 423 1.06 12.93 9.72
C ALA A 423 -0.32 13.46 10.17
N VAL A 424 -1.35 12.61 10.27
CA VAL A 424 -2.71 13.05 10.70
C VAL A 424 -2.81 13.38 12.18
N LYS A 425 -1.76 13.11 12.96
CA LYS A 425 -1.64 13.59 14.36
C LYS A 425 -1.59 15.13 14.43
N ASN A 426 -1.17 15.77 13.34
CA ASN A 426 -1.19 17.20 13.16
C ASN A 426 -2.61 17.70 12.86
N ASN A 427 -3.29 18.28 13.86
CA ASN A 427 -4.67 18.78 13.68
C ASN A 427 -4.76 19.98 12.73
N PHE A 428 -3.68 20.73 12.57
CA PHE A 428 -3.67 21.84 11.60
C PHE A 428 -3.71 21.28 10.18
N LEU A 429 -2.94 20.23 9.89
CA LEU A 429 -2.96 19.57 8.58
C LEU A 429 -4.35 19.01 8.27
N CYS A 430 -5.00 18.32 9.22
CA CYS A 430 -6.34 17.77 9.00
C CYS A 430 -7.38 18.88 8.73
N GLN A 431 -7.36 19.97 9.49
CA GLN A 431 -8.26 21.11 9.27
C GLN A 431 -7.97 21.80 7.92
N LEU A 432 -6.69 21.96 7.60
CA LEU A 432 -6.27 22.53 6.31
C LEU A 432 -6.72 21.66 5.15
N GLN A 433 -6.61 20.34 5.29
CA GLN A 433 -7.09 19.38 4.30
C GLN A 433 -8.60 19.51 4.08
N SER A 434 -9.37 19.59 5.18
CA SER A 434 -10.82 19.81 5.11
C SER A 434 -11.17 21.11 4.39
N ASN A 435 -10.48 22.20 4.71
CA ASN A 435 -10.71 23.50 4.08
C ASN A 435 -10.35 23.51 2.58
N ILE A 436 -9.28 22.81 2.18
CA ILE A 436 -8.80 22.78 0.79
C ILE A 436 -9.65 21.84 -0.09
N LEU A 437 -10.13 20.74 0.46
CA LEU A 437 -11.04 19.82 -0.25
C LEU A 437 -12.50 20.30 -0.24
N ASP A 438 -12.86 21.22 0.65
CA ASP A 438 -14.25 21.56 0.99
C ASP A 438 -15.06 20.31 1.41
N THR A 439 -14.41 19.39 2.13
CA THR A 439 -14.92 18.05 2.47
C THR A 439 -14.59 17.73 3.91
N GLU A 440 -15.47 16.97 4.58
CA GLU A 440 -15.23 16.46 5.93
C GLU A 440 -14.03 15.52 5.96
N ILE A 441 -13.12 15.75 6.91
CA ILE A 441 -12.02 14.84 7.22
C ILE A 441 -12.30 14.13 8.54
N VAL A 442 -12.22 12.80 8.52
CA VAL A 442 -12.53 11.96 9.69
C VAL A 442 -11.32 11.14 10.07
N ARG A 443 -10.85 11.32 11.31
CA ARG A 443 -9.76 10.56 11.90
C ARG A 443 -10.29 9.53 12.90
N PRO A 444 -9.96 8.22 12.75
CA PRO A 444 -10.38 7.18 13.69
C PRO A 444 -9.57 7.18 14.98
N VAL A 445 -10.10 6.49 16.01
CA VAL A 445 -9.39 6.23 17.26
C VAL A 445 -8.23 5.24 17.05
N VAL A 446 -8.45 4.20 16.25
CA VAL A 446 -7.42 3.21 15.89
C VAL A 446 -6.67 3.71 14.67
N ASP A 447 -5.40 4.05 14.84
CA ASP A 447 -4.52 4.56 13.78
C ASP A 447 -3.85 3.43 12.96
N GLU A 448 -3.86 2.18 13.45
CA GLU A 448 -3.33 0.99 12.77
C GLU A 448 -4.42 0.30 11.91
N THR A 449 -5.04 1.07 11.04
CA THR A 449 -6.19 0.64 10.23
C THR A 449 -5.84 -0.47 9.23
N THR A 450 -4.59 -0.54 8.79
CA THR A 450 -4.07 -1.57 7.88
C THR A 450 -4.14 -2.97 8.52
N ALA A 451 -3.58 -3.13 9.72
CA ALA A 451 -3.66 -4.39 10.46
C ALA A 451 -5.11 -4.74 10.83
N LEU A 452 -5.89 -3.75 11.29
CA LEU A 452 -7.30 -3.93 11.62
C LEU A 452 -8.11 -4.43 10.42
N GLY A 453 -7.84 -3.91 9.22
CA GLY A 453 -8.54 -4.33 8.00
C GLY A 453 -8.33 -5.80 7.65
N SER A 454 -7.11 -6.31 7.79
CA SER A 454 -6.85 -7.74 7.58
C SER A 454 -7.46 -8.61 8.67
N ALA A 455 -7.48 -8.14 9.94
CA ALA A 455 -8.20 -8.81 11.03
C ALA A 455 -9.71 -8.85 10.75
N TYR A 456 -10.30 -7.75 10.30
CA TYR A 456 -11.72 -7.68 9.94
C TYR A 456 -12.07 -8.65 8.81
N ALA A 457 -11.24 -8.71 7.75
CA ALA A 457 -11.46 -9.65 6.66
C ALA A 457 -11.43 -11.11 7.13
N ALA A 458 -10.43 -11.48 7.95
CA ALA A 458 -10.31 -12.83 8.50
C ALA A 458 -11.44 -13.15 9.50
N GLY A 459 -11.78 -12.21 10.37
CA GLY A 459 -12.84 -12.40 11.37
C GLY A 459 -14.22 -12.54 10.76
N LEU A 460 -14.53 -11.81 9.66
CA LEU A 460 -15.76 -12.00 8.89
C LEU A 460 -15.83 -13.41 8.28
N ALA A 461 -14.72 -13.88 7.72
CA ALA A 461 -14.65 -15.18 7.06
C ALA A 461 -14.97 -16.34 8.00
N VAL A 462 -14.54 -16.23 9.27
CA VAL A 462 -14.81 -17.29 10.29
C VAL A 462 -16.08 -17.04 11.12
N GLY A 463 -16.77 -15.90 10.90
CA GLY A 463 -17.97 -15.54 11.66
C GLY A 463 -17.67 -15.00 13.07
N TYR A 464 -16.47 -14.52 13.33
CA TYR A 464 -16.13 -13.79 14.56
C TYR A 464 -16.88 -12.46 14.63
N TRP A 465 -16.95 -11.74 13.51
CA TRP A 465 -17.94 -10.69 13.23
C TRP A 465 -18.93 -11.20 12.20
N GLU A 466 -20.23 -10.96 12.43
CA GLU A 466 -21.27 -11.52 11.57
C GLU A 466 -21.52 -10.69 10.29
N THR A 467 -21.32 -9.36 10.37
CA THR A 467 -21.66 -8.43 9.29
C THR A 467 -20.70 -7.27 9.17
N MET A 468 -20.65 -6.65 7.98
CA MET A 468 -19.89 -5.41 7.76
C MET A 468 -20.46 -4.22 8.56
N ASP A 469 -21.77 -4.24 8.89
CA ASP A 469 -22.38 -3.21 9.75
C ASP A 469 -21.88 -3.30 11.20
N GLU A 470 -21.54 -4.49 11.68
CA GLU A 470 -20.89 -4.67 12.96
C GLU A 470 -19.47 -4.05 12.97
N LEU A 471 -18.71 -4.23 11.88
CA LEU A 471 -17.43 -3.58 11.72
C LEU A 471 -17.54 -2.04 11.68
N ARG A 472 -18.57 -1.51 11.00
CA ARG A 472 -18.85 -0.06 11.02
C ARG A 472 -19.17 0.43 12.43
N ALA A 473 -19.87 -0.37 13.24
CA ALA A 473 -20.20 -0.01 14.62
C ALA A 473 -18.95 -0.02 15.54
N ASN A 474 -17.96 -0.87 15.24
CA ASN A 474 -16.68 -0.91 15.95
C ASN A 474 -15.76 0.26 15.58
N TRP A 475 -15.94 0.84 14.39
CA TRP A 475 -15.13 1.96 13.92
C TRP A 475 -15.48 3.23 14.69
N GLN A 476 -14.56 3.73 15.50
CA GLN A 476 -14.77 4.86 16.38
C GLN A 476 -14.03 6.10 15.89
N ILE A 477 -14.71 7.24 15.91
CA ILE A 477 -14.17 8.53 15.50
C ILE A 477 -13.41 9.15 16.68
N ASP A 478 -12.12 9.47 16.45
CA ASP A 478 -11.34 10.35 17.35
C ASP A 478 -11.74 11.81 17.12
N ARG A 479 -11.75 12.25 15.85
CA ARG A 479 -12.05 13.64 15.51
C ARG A 479 -12.54 13.82 14.09
N GLU A 480 -13.52 14.72 13.95
CA GLU A 480 -14.01 15.25 12.67
C GLU A 480 -13.50 16.68 12.47
N PHE A 481 -13.18 17.01 11.22
CA PHE A 481 -12.78 18.35 10.79
C PHE A 481 -13.69 18.77 9.66
N GLN A 482 -14.49 19.80 9.92
CA GLN A 482 -15.40 20.37 8.94
C GLN A 482 -14.76 21.55 8.23
N PRO A 483 -15.09 21.85 6.97
CA PRO A 483 -14.63 23.05 6.28
C PRO A 483 -15.07 24.31 7.04
N GLU A 484 -14.11 25.13 7.50
CA GLU A 484 -14.36 26.35 8.29
C GLU A 484 -14.15 27.62 7.49
N ASP A 485 -13.23 27.64 6.53
CA ASP A 485 -12.89 28.84 5.74
C ASP A 485 -12.53 28.48 4.28
N PRO A 486 -13.52 28.43 3.38
CA PRO A 486 -13.31 28.21 1.96
C PRO A 486 -12.83 29.47 1.21
N GLN A 487 -12.62 30.61 1.91
CA GLN A 487 -12.26 31.87 1.24
C GLN A 487 -10.87 31.77 0.61
N ASN A 488 -10.80 32.12 -0.67
CA ASN A 488 -9.58 32.13 -1.49
C ASN A 488 -8.96 30.73 -1.76
N VAL A 489 -9.60 29.62 -1.41
CA VAL A 489 -9.07 28.28 -1.69
C VAL A 489 -8.82 28.09 -3.17
N GLU A 490 -9.78 28.43 -4.03
CA GLU A 490 -9.64 28.33 -5.48
C GLU A 490 -8.49 29.17 -6.05
N GLN A 491 -8.30 30.36 -5.53
CA GLN A 491 -7.18 31.23 -5.94
C GLN A 491 -5.83 30.62 -5.50
N ARG A 492 -5.77 30.08 -4.27
CA ARG A 492 -4.56 29.43 -3.73
C ARG A 492 -4.25 28.15 -4.50
N TYR A 493 -5.26 27.37 -4.81
CA TYR A 493 -5.12 26.14 -5.60
C TYR A 493 -4.69 26.45 -7.04
N GLY A 494 -5.23 27.48 -7.69
CA GLY A 494 -4.72 27.93 -8.98
C GLY A 494 -3.23 28.33 -8.94
N ARG A 495 -2.79 28.97 -7.84
CA ARG A 495 -1.36 29.29 -7.65
C ARG A 495 -0.51 28.04 -7.31
N TRP A 496 -1.09 27.04 -6.66
CA TRP A 496 -0.45 25.72 -6.48
C TRP A 496 -0.18 25.06 -7.84
N LYS A 497 -1.17 25.00 -8.73
CA LYS A 497 -1.00 24.48 -10.10
C LYS A 497 0.10 25.22 -10.85
N ASP A 498 0.16 26.57 -10.77
CA ASP A 498 1.25 27.37 -11.29
C ASP A 498 2.64 26.97 -10.73
N ALA A 499 2.71 26.58 -9.45
CA ALA A 499 3.96 26.16 -8.81
C ALA A 499 4.38 24.76 -9.29
N VAL A 500 3.43 23.83 -9.41
CA VAL A 500 3.65 22.48 -9.97
C VAL A 500 4.21 22.57 -11.39
N GLU A 501 3.62 23.36 -12.27
CA GLU A 501 4.12 23.55 -13.64
C GLU A 501 5.59 23.97 -13.69
N ARG A 502 6.08 24.70 -12.68
CA ARG A 502 7.49 25.16 -12.61
C ARG A 502 8.44 24.09 -12.12
N SER A 503 7.94 23.02 -11.55
CA SER A 503 8.72 21.87 -11.06
C SER A 503 8.87 20.76 -12.11
N LEU A 504 7.97 20.74 -13.11
CA LEU A 504 7.93 19.70 -14.13
C LEU A 504 9.18 19.73 -15.03
N ASP A 505 9.58 18.54 -15.50
CA ASP A 505 10.69 18.31 -16.45
C ASP A 505 12.00 19.05 -16.06
N TRP A 506 12.24 19.18 -14.74
CA TRP A 506 13.42 19.90 -14.22
C TRP A 506 14.71 19.15 -14.45
N ALA A 507 14.76 17.84 -14.15
CA ALA A 507 15.94 17.02 -14.33
C ALA A 507 16.14 16.70 -15.83
N ARG A 508 17.26 17.17 -16.39
CA ARG A 508 17.62 16.92 -17.79
C ARG A 508 18.76 15.90 -17.84
N ASP A 509 18.70 14.99 -18.81
CA ASP A 509 19.76 14.02 -19.03
C ASP A 509 21.11 14.73 -19.24
N GLY A 510 22.11 14.40 -18.41
CA GLY A 510 23.47 14.94 -18.50
C GLY A 510 23.69 16.29 -17.78
N ALA A 511 22.81 16.70 -16.88
CA ALA A 511 22.93 17.96 -16.12
C ALA A 511 23.47 17.77 -14.68
N GLU A 512 24.21 16.68 -14.39
CA GLU A 512 25.01 16.51 -13.18
C GLU A 512 26.50 16.36 -13.51
#